data_0256246a77277166cd34699d3223fb05
#
_entry.id   0256246a77277166cd34699d3223fb05
#
_cell.length_a   1.000
_cell.length_b   1.000
_cell.length_c   1.000
_cell.angle_alpha   90.00
_cell.angle_beta   90.00
_cell.angle_gamma   90.00
#
_symmetry.space_group_name_H-M   'P 1'
#
loop_
_entity.id
_entity.type
_entity.pdbx_description
1 polymer ?
#
loop_
_entity_poly.entity_id
_entity_poly.type
_entity_poly.pdbx_seq_one_letter_code
_entity_poly.pdbx_strand_id
1 'polypeptide(L)'
;MKSGGEMTREFVMIPEFDKQWKAIGFTDKELKALQEELTINPIKGDLIQGTGGLRKIRVAFEGRGKSGSARVCYVDFAVYERIYLITAYTKNSKDNLTKQERNEIKRLIDILKDSQARR
;
A
#
# COMPACT_ATOMS: atom_id res chain seq x y z
N MET A 1 16.66 -9.79 17.84
CA MET A 1 16.24 -8.58 18.54
C MET A 1 16.54 -7.35 17.70
N LYS A 2 15.61 -6.44 17.62
CA LYS A 2 15.82 -5.20 16.85
C LYS A 2 16.70 -4.25 17.63
N SER A 3 17.62 -3.58 16.97
CA SER A 3 18.35 -2.49 17.59
C SER A 3 17.38 -1.33 17.87
N GLY A 4 17.66 -0.56 18.91
CA GLY A 4 16.77 0.52 19.33
C GLY A 4 16.47 1.51 18.22
N GLY A 5 15.19 1.70 17.91
CA GLY A 5 14.74 2.63 16.88
C GLY A 5 14.72 2.08 15.47
N GLU A 6 15.22 0.87 15.25
CA GLU A 6 15.20 0.27 13.93
C GLU A 6 13.80 -0.26 13.61
N MET A 7 13.29 0.13 12.45
CA MET A 7 11.98 -0.32 12.00
C MET A 7 12.13 -1.35 10.90
N THR A 8 11.33 -2.41 10.99
CA THR A 8 11.30 -3.45 9.98
C THR A 8 9.86 -3.70 9.53
N ARG A 9 9.72 -4.13 8.29
CA ARG A 9 8.43 -4.53 7.75
C ARG A 9 8.63 -5.62 6.70
N GLU A 10 7.77 -6.61 6.73
CA GLU A 10 7.63 -7.56 5.64
C GLU A 10 6.56 -7.03 4.71
N PHE A 11 6.82 -7.03 3.40
CA PHE A 11 5.86 -6.56 2.41
C PHE A 11 5.19 -7.73 1.74
N VAL A 12 3.85 -7.69 1.67
CA VAL A 12 3.07 -8.69 0.95
C VAL A 12 2.33 -7.96 -0.15
N MET A 13 2.61 -8.31 -1.38
CA MET A 13 1.95 -7.73 -2.55
C MET A 13 0.77 -8.63 -2.94
N ILE A 14 -0.44 -8.09 -2.82
CA ILE A 14 -1.64 -8.78 -3.25
C ILE A 14 -1.62 -8.88 -4.78
N PRO A 15 -2.13 -9.97 -5.38
CA PRO A 15 -2.12 -10.12 -6.85
C PRO A 15 -2.72 -8.93 -7.60
N GLU A 16 -3.76 -8.31 -7.08
CA GLU A 16 -4.35 -7.11 -7.68
C GLU A 16 -3.35 -5.96 -7.70
N PHE A 17 -2.57 -5.79 -6.63
CA PHE A 17 -1.52 -4.77 -6.60
C PHE A 17 -0.49 -5.02 -7.71
N ASP A 18 0.01 -6.25 -7.80
CA ASP A 18 1.02 -6.59 -8.80
C ASP A 18 0.52 -6.30 -10.21
N LYS A 19 -0.73 -6.66 -10.48
CA LYS A 19 -1.36 -6.44 -11.77
C LYS A 19 -1.42 -4.95 -12.11
N GLN A 20 -1.89 -4.14 -11.17
CA GLN A 20 -2.02 -2.70 -11.39
C GLN A 20 -0.66 -2.02 -11.48
N TRP A 21 0.28 -2.44 -10.66
CA TRP A 21 1.65 -1.89 -10.67
C TRP A 21 2.29 -2.04 -12.05
N LYS A 22 2.19 -3.24 -12.62
CA LYS A 22 2.71 -3.51 -13.97
C LYS A 22 1.96 -2.75 -15.04
N ALA A 23 0.63 -2.70 -14.94
CA ALA A 23 -0.21 -2.01 -15.92
C ALA A 23 0.08 -0.51 -15.96
N ILE A 24 0.40 0.09 -14.81
CA ILE A 24 0.76 1.51 -14.72
C ILE A 24 2.13 1.77 -15.35
N GLY A 25 3.00 0.77 -15.37
CA GLY A 25 4.35 0.88 -15.95
C GLY A 25 5.45 1.09 -14.92
N PHE A 26 5.17 0.87 -13.65
CA PHE A 26 6.19 0.91 -12.62
C PHE A 26 7.08 -0.34 -12.67
N THR A 27 8.31 -0.18 -12.24
CA THR A 27 9.30 -1.25 -12.20
C THR A 27 9.66 -1.60 -10.77
N ASP A 28 10.55 -2.59 -10.61
CA ASP A 28 11.06 -2.98 -9.30
C ASP A 28 11.81 -1.86 -8.60
N LYS A 29 12.37 -0.94 -9.36
CA LYS A 29 13.11 0.19 -8.80
C LYS A 29 12.20 1.11 -7.98
N GLU A 30 11.03 1.47 -8.54
CA GLU A 30 10.05 2.28 -7.82
C GLU A 30 9.45 1.49 -6.66
N LEU A 31 9.26 0.19 -6.83
CA LEU A 31 8.73 -0.66 -5.77
C LEU A 31 9.68 -0.68 -4.57
N LYS A 32 10.96 -0.86 -4.81
CA LYS A 32 11.97 -0.86 -3.75
C LYS A 32 11.99 0.48 -3.02
N ALA A 33 11.95 1.58 -3.75
CA ALA A 33 11.92 2.91 -3.15
C ALA A 33 10.68 3.11 -2.28
N LEU A 34 9.52 2.64 -2.74
CA LEU A 34 8.27 2.71 -1.97
C LEU A 34 8.38 1.88 -0.68
N GLN A 35 8.91 0.66 -0.77
CA GLN A 35 9.07 -0.20 0.39
C GLN A 35 10.01 0.42 1.43
N GLU A 36 11.11 1.02 0.99
CA GLU A 36 12.03 1.72 1.89
C GLU A 36 11.34 2.89 2.58
N GLU A 37 10.58 3.68 1.84
CA GLU A 37 9.85 4.83 2.38
C GLU A 37 8.84 4.39 3.44
N LEU A 38 8.08 3.34 3.17
CA LEU A 38 7.06 2.85 4.09
C LEU A 38 7.67 2.12 5.29
N THR A 39 8.87 1.55 5.15
CA THR A 39 9.57 0.96 6.28
C THR A 39 9.98 2.05 7.28
N ILE A 40 10.43 3.19 6.77
CA ILE A 40 10.82 4.31 7.62
C ILE A 40 9.60 4.96 8.28
N ASN A 41 8.52 5.12 7.53
CA ASN A 41 7.31 5.77 8.05
C ASN A 41 6.05 5.05 7.53
N PRO A 42 5.61 3.96 8.21
CA PRO A 42 4.47 3.18 7.74
C PRO A 42 3.14 3.95 7.70
N ILE A 43 3.03 5.02 8.46
CA ILE A 43 1.80 5.82 8.50
C ILE A 43 1.88 7.08 7.64
N LYS A 44 2.83 7.14 6.73
CA LYS A 44 2.99 8.30 5.86
C LYS A 44 1.79 8.55 4.96
N GLY A 45 1.16 7.49 4.47
CA GLY A 45 -0.02 7.63 3.63
C GLY A 45 -1.24 8.10 4.40
N ASP A 46 -2.15 8.77 3.71
CA ASP A 46 -3.39 9.27 4.31
C ASP A 46 -4.38 8.13 4.55
N LEU A 47 -4.96 8.13 5.74
CA LEU A 47 -5.96 7.13 6.11
C LEU A 47 -7.25 7.35 5.31
N ILE A 48 -7.77 6.26 4.75
CA ILE A 48 -9.06 6.27 4.06
C ILE A 48 -10.13 5.78 5.03
N GLN A 49 -11.07 6.63 5.36
CA GLN A 49 -12.12 6.31 6.33
C GLN A 49 -13.00 5.16 5.84
N GLY A 50 -13.47 4.37 6.80
CA GLY A 50 -14.40 3.28 6.51
C GLY A 50 -13.77 2.04 5.89
N THR A 51 -12.46 1.90 5.97
CA THR A 51 -11.74 0.79 5.33
C THR A 51 -11.02 -0.14 6.29
N GLY A 52 -11.03 0.18 7.58
CA GLY A 52 -10.34 -0.65 8.57
C GLY A 52 -8.83 -0.43 8.61
N GLY A 53 -8.34 0.67 8.08
CA GLY A 53 -6.93 1.03 8.17
C GLY A 53 -6.20 1.19 6.84
N LEU A 54 -6.90 1.16 5.73
CA LEU A 54 -6.27 1.39 4.42
C LEU A 54 -5.75 2.81 4.34
N ARG A 55 -4.52 2.96 3.82
CA ARG A 55 -3.90 4.25 3.56
C ARG A 55 -3.58 4.39 2.09
N LYS A 56 -3.53 5.62 1.60
CA LYS A 56 -3.10 5.90 0.23
C LYS A 56 -1.89 6.80 0.25
N ILE A 57 -0.95 6.49 -0.62
CA ILE A 57 0.28 7.28 -0.76
C ILE A 57 0.53 7.55 -2.24
N ARG A 58 1.06 8.73 -2.52
CA ARG A 58 1.42 9.10 -3.87
C ARG A 58 2.80 8.54 -4.22
N VAL A 59 2.91 7.93 -5.40
CA VAL A 59 4.17 7.42 -5.92
C VAL A 59 4.41 8.03 -7.27
N ALA A 60 5.57 8.68 -7.46
CA ALA A 60 5.93 9.29 -8.72
C ALA A 60 6.80 8.34 -9.53
N PHE A 61 6.71 8.44 -10.86
CA PHE A 61 7.67 7.77 -11.74
C PHE A 61 9.01 8.46 -11.59
N GLU A 62 10.05 7.68 -11.47
CA GLU A 62 11.39 8.23 -11.42
C GLU A 62 11.74 8.94 -12.72
N GLY A 63 12.22 10.17 -12.60
CA GLY A 63 12.62 10.98 -13.74
C GLY A 63 11.48 11.66 -14.50
N ARG A 64 10.22 11.45 -14.12
CA ARG A 64 9.07 12.03 -14.82
C ARG A 64 8.40 13.21 -14.12
N GLY A 65 8.85 13.55 -12.93
CA GLY A 65 8.23 14.64 -12.18
C GLY A 65 6.78 14.38 -11.83
N LYS A 66 5.98 15.44 -11.78
CA LYS A 66 4.59 15.36 -11.28
C LYS A 66 3.60 14.66 -12.19
N SER A 67 3.86 14.63 -13.49
CA SER A 67 2.89 14.13 -14.46
C SER A 67 2.75 12.62 -14.52
N GLY A 68 3.64 11.89 -13.84
CA GLY A 68 3.62 10.44 -13.86
C GLY A 68 3.40 9.85 -12.49
N SER A 69 2.48 10.38 -11.70
CA SER A 69 2.25 9.84 -10.35
C SER A 69 1.03 8.91 -10.33
N ALA A 70 1.06 8.00 -9.35
CA ALA A 70 -0.05 7.10 -9.06
C ALA A 70 -0.35 7.14 -7.57
N ARG A 71 -1.44 6.52 -7.19
CA ARG A 71 -1.78 6.29 -5.79
C ARG A 71 -1.63 4.82 -5.49
N VAL A 72 -0.95 4.51 -4.40
CA VAL A 72 -0.85 3.14 -3.89
C VAL A 72 -1.66 3.06 -2.61
N CYS A 73 -2.49 2.04 -2.50
CA CYS A 73 -3.27 1.78 -1.30
C CYS A 73 -2.66 0.60 -0.56
N TYR A 74 -2.42 0.79 0.73
CA TYR A 74 -1.77 -0.21 1.55
C TYR A 74 -2.34 -0.21 2.96
N VAL A 75 -2.08 -1.28 3.70
CA VAL A 75 -2.45 -1.37 5.11
C VAL A 75 -1.23 -1.82 5.91
N ASP A 76 -0.99 -1.15 7.03
CA ASP A 76 0.11 -1.49 7.94
C ASP A 76 -0.43 -2.24 9.16
N PHE A 77 -0.10 -3.51 9.26
CA PHE A 77 -0.39 -4.29 10.45
C PHE A 77 0.83 -4.23 11.38
N ALA A 78 0.93 -3.16 12.13
CA ALA A 78 2.12 -2.84 12.94
C ALA A 78 2.48 -3.95 13.93
N VAL A 79 1.48 -4.58 14.55
CA VAL A 79 1.70 -5.66 15.52
C VAL A 79 2.44 -6.84 14.89
N TYR A 80 2.18 -7.12 13.63
CA TYR A 80 2.79 -8.23 12.90
C TYR A 80 3.96 -7.78 12.04
N GLU A 81 4.26 -6.48 12.02
CA GLU A 81 5.32 -5.89 11.22
C GLU A 81 5.19 -6.20 9.74
N ARG A 82 3.95 -6.18 9.24
CA ARG A 82 3.64 -6.45 7.84
C ARG A 82 2.87 -5.32 7.20
N ILE A 83 3.28 -4.99 5.99
CA ILE A 83 2.53 -4.04 5.15
C ILE A 83 2.02 -4.83 3.94
N TYR A 84 0.71 -4.77 3.72
CA TYR A 84 0.11 -5.34 2.53
C TYR A 84 -0.12 -4.23 1.52
N LEU A 85 0.47 -4.38 0.34
CA LEU A 85 0.21 -3.48 -0.79
C LEU A 85 -1.01 -4.04 -1.52
N ILE A 86 -2.09 -3.29 -1.50
CA ILE A 86 -3.42 -3.79 -1.87
C ILE A 86 -3.76 -3.51 -3.33
N THR A 87 -3.60 -2.26 -3.77
CA THR A 87 -3.90 -1.87 -5.14
C THR A 87 -3.19 -0.57 -5.48
N ALA A 88 -3.22 -0.22 -6.76
CA ALA A 88 -2.66 1.03 -7.25
C ALA A 88 -3.52 1.54 -8.40
N TYR A 89 -3.59 2.85 -8.56
CA TYR A 89 -4.32 3.45 -9.65
C TYR A 89 -3.72 4.81 -10.01
N THR A 90 -3.95 5.24 -11.25
CA THR A 90 -3.52 6.56 -11.69
C THR A 90 -4.68 7.54 -11.61
N LYS A 91 -4.36 8.81 -11.54
CA LYS A 91 -5.35 9.87 -11.52
C LYS A 91 -6.20 9.89 -12.80
N ASN A 92 -5.63 9.42 -13.91
CA ASN A 92 -6.35 9.33 -15.17
C ASN A 92 -7.43 8.26 -15.17
N SER A 93 -7.24 7.21 -14.40
CA SER A 93 -8.22 6.13 -14.32
C SER A 93 -9.33 6.43 -13.31
N LYS A 94 -8.98 7.07 -12.19
CA LYS A 94 -9.95 7.47 -11.16
C LYS A 94 -9.29 8.45 -10.18
N ASP A 95 -10.10 9.31 -9.58
CA ASP A 95 -9.60 10.24 -8.55
C ASP A 95 -9.48 9.58 -7.20
N ASN A 96 -10.45 8.74 -6.87
CA ASN A 96 -10.52 8.04 -5.57
C ASN A 96 -11.11 6.65 -5.80
N LEU A 97 -10.92 5.78 -4.79
CA LEU A 97 -11.61 4.50 -4.77
C LEU A 97 -13.12 4.73 -4.66
N THR A 98 -13.91 3.93 -5.37
CA THR A 98 -15.36 3.97 -5.25
C THR A 98 -15.79 3.41 -3.90
N LYS A 99 -17.04 3.67 -3.51
CA LYS A 99 -17.59 3.11 -2.28
C LYS A 99 -17.56 1.58 -2.31
N GLN A 100 -17.89 1.00 -3.47
CA GLN A 100 -17.86 -0.45 -3.64
C GLN A 100 -16.44 -1.00 -3.45
N GLU A 101 -15.45 -0.36 -4.05
CA GLU A 101 -14.06 -0.75 -3.90
C GLU A 101 -13.61 -0.67 -2.44
N ARG A 102 -13.95 0.41 -1.75
CA ARG A 102 -13.61 0.56 -0.33
C ARG A 102 -14.25 -0.53 0.52
N ASN A 103 -15.49 -0.88 0.24
CA ASN A 103 -16.19 -1.93 0.98
C ASN A 103 -15.55 -3.30 0.75
N GLU A 104 -15.18 -3.60 -0.48
CA GLU A 104 -14.50 -4.85 -0.81
C GLU A 104 -13.13 -4.94 -0.14
N ILE A 105 -12.38 -3.85 -0.15
CA ILE A 105 -11.07 -3.80 0.49
C ILE A 105 -11.20 -3.92 2.01
N LYS A 106 -12.24 -3.29 2.60
CA LYS A 106 -12.49 -3.44 4.04
C LYS A 106 -12.70 -4.91 4.41
N ARG A 107 -13.48 -5.63 3.61
CA ARG A 107 -13.68 -7.07 3.84
C ARG A 107 -12.36 -7.84 3.75
N LEU A 108 -11.53 -7.51 2.78
CA LEU A 108 -10.21 -8.12 2.63
C LEU A 108 -9.33 -7.83 3.85
N ILE A 109 -9.31 -6.59 4.30
CA ILE A 109 -8.52 -6.20 5.48
C ILE A 109 -8.99 -6.97 6.72
N ASP A 110 -10.30 -7.13 6.90
CA ASP A 110 -10.84 -7.90 8.03
C ASP A 110 -10.40 -9.36 7.97
N ILE A 111 -10.41 -9.95 6.78
CA ILE A 111 -9.93 -11.32 6.56
C ILE A 111 -8.45 -11.44 6.87
N LEU A 112 -7.64 -10.47 6.42
CA LEU A 112 -6.20 -10.48 6.66
C LEU A 112 -5.88 -10.34 8.15
N LYS A 113 -6.60 -9.48 8.86
CA LYS A 113 -6.43 -9.33 10.31
C LYS A 113 -6.72 -10.65 11.03
N ASP A 114 -7.84 -11.26 10.69
CA ASP A 114 -8.25 -12.52 11.31
C ASP A 114 -7.27 -13.64 11.03
N SER A 115 -6.79 -13.73 9.80
CA SER A 115 -5.81 -14.73 9.40
C SER A 115 -4.50 -14.60 10.19
N GLN A 116 -4.02 -13.38 10.37
CA GLN A 116 -2.78 -13.13 11.12
C GLN A 116 -2.95 -13.43 12.61
N ALA A 117 -4.10 -13.09 13.18
CA ALA A 117 -4.36 -13.30 14.60
C ALA A 117 -4.41 -14.79 14.99
N ARG A 118 -4.65 -15.66 14.01
CA ARG A 118 -4.76 -17.12 14.23
C ARG A 118 -3.44 -17.87 14.11
N ARG A 119 -2.38 -17.20 13.76
CA ARG A 119 -1.07 -17.84 13.59
C ARG A 119 -0.33 -17.97 14.92
#